data_0043644644c9b7fbcc768d60352fb472
#
_entry.id   0043644644c9b7fbcc768d60352fb472
#
_cell.length_a   1.000
_cell.length_b   1.000
_cell.length_c   1.000
_cell.angle_alpha   90.00
_cell.angle_beta   90.00
_cell.angle_gamma   90.00
#
_symmetry.space_group_name_H-M   'P 1'
#
loop_
_entity.id
_entity.type
_entity.pdbx_description
1 polymer ?
#
loop_
_entity_poly.entity_id
_entity_poly.type
_entity_poly.pdbx_seq_one_letter_code
_entity_poly.pdbx_strand_id
1 'polypeptide(L)'
;MTANVFYTSKPQTFADCVFAEKAIKQELATYAYNQLNGCVLLHGAYWTGKSTAVEMIAGDRGATKSDIHYVHINSSQFDNIRKIGLLHSAMQWDVINHQTPVLIVDEADVPSKDSQLWFRSFIDEWQHRALVMLTTNYIGNINGSIRDRCACMEIRGFTPAQAASVIVAVLEKDNLRISAQLVEQQATLELTSSDSTLSLRTIGRLCDKIALDSQKCNSPQPALKLV
;
A
#
# COMPACT_ATOMS: atom_id res chain seq x y z
N MET A 1 26.86 -9.34 -3.91
CA MET A 1 25.79 -8.37 -3.60
C MET A 1 24.48 -9.14 -3.61
N THR A 2 23.87 -9.34 -2.46
CA THR A 2 22.54 -9.97 -2.36
C THR A 2 21.54 -8.94 -2.89
N ALA A 3 21.17 -9.07 -4.15
CA ALA A 3 20.21 -8.20 -4.77
C ALA A 3 18.85 -8.45 -4.11
N ASN A 4 18.37 -7.48 -3.38
CA ASN A 4 17.00 -7.48 -2.88
C ASN A 4 16.11 -6.98 -4.04
N VAL A 5 15.87 -7.90 -4.98
CA VAL A 5 15.21 -7.63 -6.28
C VAL A 5 13.85 -6.99 -6.05
N PHE A 6 13.10 -7.45 -5.05
CA PHE A 6 11.79 -6.91 -4.75
C PHE A 6 11.86 -5.47 -4.21
N TYR A 7 12.88 -5.14 -3.41
CA TYR A 7 13.05 -3.77 -2.90
C TYR A 7 13.48 -2.78 -3.98
N THR A 8 14.26 -3.22 -4.96
CA THR A 8 14.63 -2.37 -6.12
C THR A 8 13.47 -2.16 -7.08
N SER A 9 12.45 -3.04 -7.03
CA SER A 9 11.24 -2.98 -7.85
C SER A 9 10.07 -2.29 -7.15
N LYS A 10 10.32 -1.46 -6.12
CA LYS A 10 9.24 -0.68 -5.48
C LYS A 10 8.52 0.21 -6.50
N PRO A 11 7.18 0.31 -6.41
CA PRO A 11 6.42 1.21 -7.27
C PRO A 11 6.91 2.66 -7.09
N GLN A 12 7.04 3.37 -8.18
CA GLN A 12 7.39 4.80 -8.22
C GLN A 12 6.15 5.66 -8.48
N THR A 13 5.14 5.07 -9.11
CA THR A 13 3.86 5.68 -9.45
C THR A 13 2.72 4.75 -9.05
N PHE A 14 1.50 5.25 -8.99
CA PHE A 14 0.33 4.41 -8.77
C PHE A 14 0.14 3.37 -9.89
N ALA A 15 0.54 3.69 -11.12
CA ALA A 15 0.49 2.74 -12.25
C ALA A 15 1.28 1.47 -11.96
N ASP A 16 2.42 1.57 -11.25
CA ASP A 16 3.29 0.45 -10.89
C ASP A 16 2.70 -0.41 -9.76
N CYS A 17 1.73 0.12 -9.01
CA CYS A 17 1.10 -0.62 -7.93
C CYS A 17 0.35 -1.85 -8.45
N VAL A 18 0.55 -2.98 -7.81
CA VAL A 18 -0.15 -4.23 -8.13
C VAL A 18 -1.25 -4.51 -7.10
N PHE A 19 -2.40 -4.95 -7.59
CA PHE A 19 -3.57 -5.30 -6.78
C PHE A 19 -4.08 -6.66 -7.24
N ALA A 20 -4.59 -7.44 -6.30
CA ALA A 20 -5.22 -8.73 -6.61
C ALA A 20 -6.48 -8.54 -7.48
N GLU A 21 -7.21 -7.43 -7.28
CA GLU A 21 -8.44 -7.10 -7.99
C GLU A 21 -8.25 -5.87 -8.89
N LYS A 22 -8.45 -6.06 -10.20
CA LYS A 22 -8.34 -4.97 -11.18
C LYS A 22 -9.37 -3.86 -10.97
N ALA A 23 -10.57 -4.21 -10.50
CA ALA A 23 -11.63 -3.25 -10.22
C ALA A 23 -11.21 -2.23 -9.17
N ILE A 24 -10.58 -2.67 -8.08
CA ILE A 24 -10.04 -1.79 -7.04
C ILE A 24 -8.97 -0.84 -7.61
N LYS A 25 -8.07 -1.37 -8.44
CA LYS A 25 -7.05 -0.51 -9.09
C LYS A 25 -7.69 0.56 -9.97
N GLN A 26 -8.74 0.22 -10.73
CA GLN A 26 -9.45 1.16 -11.59
C GLN A 26 -10.18 2.24 -10.78
N GLU A 27 -10.83 1.86 -9.69
CA GLU A 27 -11.51 2.80 -8.80
C GLU A 27 -10.51 3.75 -8.14
N LEU A 28 -9.40 3.25 -7.60
CA LEU A 28 -8.34 4.06 -7.01
C LEU A 28 -7.65 4.99 -8.01
N ALA A 29 -7.58 4.59 -9.29
CA ALA A 29 -7.04 5.42 -10.36
C ALA A 29 -7.82 6.73 -10.55
N THR A 30 -9.12 6.77 -10.22
CA THR A 30 -9.92 7.99 -10.29
C THR A 30 -9.43 9.05 -9.30
N TYR A 31 -8.96 8.62 -8.14
CA TYR A 31 -8.37 9.52 -7.14
C TYR A 31 -6.96 9.96 -7.53
N ALA A 32 -6.16 9.09 -8.14
CA ALA A 32 -4.81 9.41 -8.57
C ALA A 32 -4.79 10.40 -9.76
N TYR A 33 -5.59 10.12 -10.80
CA TYR A 33 -5.47 10.82 -12.09
C TYR A 33 -6.57 11.84 -12.35
N ASN A 34 -7.80 11.60 -11.86
CA ASN A 34 -8.93 12.51 -12.09
C ASN A 34 -9.07 13.56 -11.00
N GLN A 35 -8.15 13.59 -10.02
CA GLN A 35 -8.12 14.53 -8.92
C GLN A 35 -9.44 14.62 -8.13
N LEU A 36 -10.14 13.49 -7.98
CA LEU A 36 -11.32 13.44 -7.12
C LEU A 36 -10.93 13.70 -5.68
N ASN A 37 -11.67 14.59 -5.04
CA ASN A 37 -11.62 14.77 -3.60
C ASN A 37 -12.57 13.79 -2.92
N GLY A 38 -12.43 13.62 -1.62
CA GLY A 38 -13.26 12.72 -0.85
C GLY A 38 -12.52 12.04 0.28
N CYS A 39 -13.22 11.13 0.95
CA CYS A 39 -12.63 10.23 1.92
C CYS A 39 -12.57 8.80 1.37
N VAL A 40 -11.39 8.20 1.39
CA VAL A 40 -11.14 6.81 0.97
C VAL A 40 -10.61 6.03 2.15
N LEU A 41 -11.18 4.87 2.44
CA LEU A 41 -10.72 3.96 3.49
C LEU A 41 -10.27 2.64 2.86
N LEU A 42 -8.95 2.40 2.84
CA LEU A 42 -8.37 1.13 2.41
C LEU A 42 -8.25 0.21 3.62
N HIS A 43 -8.87 -0.95 3.53
CA HIS A 43 -8.80 -1.96 4.59
C HIS A 43 -8.40 -3.33 4.05
N GLY A 44 -8.01 -4.25 4.93
CA GLY A 44 -7.62 -5.61 4.57
C GLY A 44 -6.39 -6.09 5.33
N ALA A 45 -5.95 -7.30 5.07
CA ALA A 45 -4.86 -7.96 5.78
C ALA A 45 -3.57 -7.14 5.77
N TYR A 46 -2.66 -7.46 6.70
CA TYR A 46 -1.33 -6.85 6.75
C TYR A 46 -0.56 -7.08 5.45
N TRP A 47 0.26 -6.11 5.07
CA TRP A 47 1.21 -6.22 3.95
C TRP A 47 0.56 -6.44 2.57
N THR A 48 -0.65 -5.94 2.37
CA THR A 48 -1.34 -5.98 1.05
C THR A 48 -1.05 -4.75 0.19
N GLY A 49 -0.26 -3.79 0.69
CA GLY A 49 0.17 -2.61 -0.07
C GLY A 49 -0.70 -1.36 0.13
N LYS A 50 -1.58 -1.33 1.14
CA LYS A 50 -2.45 -0.18 1.42
C LYS A 50 -1.69 1.14 1.57
N SER A 51 -0.70 1.20 2.48
CA SER A 51 0.09 2.41 2.74
C SER A 51 0.87 2.84 1.50
N THR A 52 1.46 1.90 0.76
CA THR A 52 2.14 2.21 -0.50
C THR A 52 1.18 2.78 -1.54
N ALA A 53 -0.02 2.22 -1.66
CA ALA A 53 -1.02 2.72 -2.63
C ALA A 53 -1.42 4.17 -2.35
N VAL A 54 -1.69 4.53 -1.09
CA VAL A 54 -2.09 5.90 -0.74
C VAL A 54 -0.94 6.90 -0.97
N GLU A 55 0.32 6.52 -0.69
CA GLU A 55 1.49 7.34 -0.98
C GLU A 55 1.66 7.59 -2.49
N MET A 56 1.50 6.56 -3.31
CA MET A 56 1.61 6.68 -4.77
C MET A 56 0.47 7.51 -5.36
N ILE A 57 -0.76 7.34 -4.86
CA ILE A 57 -1.91 8.17 -5.25
C ILE A 57 -1.63 9.65 -4.94
N ALA A 58 -1.13 9.94 -3.75
CA ALA A 58 -0.79 11.31 -3.37
C ALA A 58 0.28 11.92 -4.28
N GLY A 59 1.33 11.14 -4.61
CA GLY A 59 2.39 11.58 -5.53
C GLY A 59 1.88 11.84 -6.94
N ASP A 60 1.05 10.95 -7.50
CA ASP A 60 0.53 11.07 -8.87
C ASP A 60 -0.50 12.20 -9.02
N ARG A 61 -1.13 12.66 -7.93
CA ARG A 61 -1.94 13.89 -7.93
C ARG A 61 -1.12 15.16 -8.14
N GLY A 62 0.20 15.05 -8.18
CA GLY A 62 1.10 16.20 -8.25
C GLY A 62 1.26 16.92 -6.91
N ALA A 63 0.80 16.30 -5.82
CA ALA A 63 1.03 16.83 -4.49
C ALA A 63 2.54 16.81 -4.18
N THR A 64 3.08 17.97 -3.83
CA THR A 64 4.46 18.04 -3.35
C THR A 64 4.55 17.45 -1.95
N LYS A 65 5.75 17.14 -1.48
CA LYS A 65 5.92 16.61 -0.10
C LYS A 65 5.39 17.57 0.97
N SER A 66 5.30 18.86 0.67
CA SER A 66 4.72 19.89 1.57
C SER A 66 3.20 19.82 1.63
N ASP A 67 2.54 19.33 0.58
CA ASP A 67 1.08 19.30 0.46
C ASP A 67 0.50 17.98 0.96
N ILE A 68 1.37 17.00 1.27
CA ILE A 68 0.98 15.72 1.82
C ILE A 68 1.12 15.76 3.34
N HIS A 69 -0.02 15.79 4.02
CA HIS A 69 -0.07 15.68 5.47
C HIS A 69 -0.13 14.21 5.87
N TYR A 70 0.98 13.68 6.34
CA TYR A 70 1.08 12.28 6.77
C TYR A 70 0.93 12.18 8.29
N VAL A 71 -0.09 11.47 8.73
CA VAL A 71 -0.32 11.21 10.14
C VAL A 71 -0.15 9.72 10.42
N HIS A 72 0.96 9.38 11.07
CA HIS A 72 1.12 8.07 11.71
C HIS A 72 0.43 8.11 13.08
N ILE A 73 -0.57 7.31 13.23
CA ILE A 73 -1.26 7.22 14.51
C ILE A 73 -0.52 6.23 15.42
N ASN A 74 0.57 6.68 15.99
CA ASN A 74 0.98 6.14 17.29
C ASN A 74 0.10 6.82 18.33
N SER A 75 -0.56 6.05 19.19
CA SER A 75 -1.62 6.39 20.15
C SER A 75 -1.48 7.71 20.91
N SER A 76 -0.31 8.32 20.98
CA SER A 76 -0.05 9.59 21.67
C SER A 76 -0.19 10.84 20.78
N GLN A 77 -0.34 10.70 19.46
CA GLN A 77 -0.35 11.87 18.57
C GLN A 77 -1.76 12.38 18.27
N PHE A 78 -2.78 11.53 18.27
CA PHE A 78 -4.16 11.91 17.96
C PHE A 78 -4.97 12.37 19.18
N ASP A 79 -4.56 12.02 20.38
CA ASP A 79 -5.24 12.44 21.61
C ASP A 79 -5.01 13.93 21.95
N ASN A 80 -4.30 14.66 21.10
CA ASN A 80 -4.00 16.06 21.35
C ASN A 80 -4.75 16.96 20.36
N ILE A 81 -5.88 17.52 20.80
CA ILE A 81 -6.71 18.53 20.10
C ILE A 81 -5.84 19.63 19.44
N ARG A 82 -4.73 19.99 20.07
CA ARG A 82 -3.81 21.01 19.55
C ARG A 82 -3.13 20.60 18.23
N LYS A 83 -2.75 19.32 18.07
CA LYS A 83 -2.13 18.81 16.82
C LYS A 83 -3.13 18.78 15.67
N ILE A 84 -4.36 18.51 15.97
CA ILE A 84 -5.47 18.49 15.04
C ILE A 84 -5.77 19.90 14.53
N GLY A 85 -5.76 20.91 15.44
CA GLY A 85 -5.88 22.32 15.06
C GLY A 85 -4.73 22.77 14.15
N LEU A 86 -3.51 22.28 14.39
CA LEU A 86 -2.36 22.57 13.52
C LEU A 86 -2.52 21.94 12.14
N LEU A 87 -3.01 20.70 12.06
CA LEU A 87 -3.30 20.01 10.79
C LEU A 87 -4.35 20.78 9.99
N HIS A 88 -5.44 21.17 10.64
CA HIS A 88 -6.50 21.97 10.03
C HIS A 88 -5.96 23.28 9.46
N SER A 89 -5.16 24.02 10.25
CA SER A 89 -4.55 25.26 9.81
C SER A 89 -3.58 25.06 8.64
N ALA A 90 -2.80 23.98 8.65
CA ALA A 90 -1.88 23.66 7.56
C ALA A 90 -2.64 23.35 6.25
N MET A 91 -3.68 22.52 6.32
CA MET A 91 -4.50 22.21 5.13
C MET A 91 -5.27 23.44 4.62
N GLN A 92 -5.72 24.34 5.51
CA GLN A 92 -6.33 25.61 5.09
C GLN A 92 -5.34 26.50 4.33
N TRP A 93 -4.09 26.52 4.80
CA TRP A 93 -3.03 27.28 4.13
C TRP A 93 -2.77 26.76 2.71
N ASP A 94 -2.77 25.44 2.51
CA ASP A 94 -2.60 24.84 1.18
C ASP A 94 -3.74 25.26 0.24
N VAL A 95 -4.99 25.23 0.71
CA VAL A 95 -6.14 25.66 -0.09
C VAL A 95 -6.04 27.15 -0.44
N ILE A 96 -5.59 28.01 0.46
CA ILE A 96 -5.38 29.43 0.20
C ILE A 96 -4.33 29.63 -0.90
N ASN A 97 -3.31 28.77 -0.94
CA ASN A 97 -2.27 28.78 -1.97
C ASN A 97 -2.66 28.02 -3.25
N HIS A 98 -3.94 27.72 -3.46
CA HIS A 98 -4.47 27.01 -4.62
C HIS A 98 -3.93 25.58 -4.76
N GLN A 99 -3.50 24.95 -3.69
CA GLN A 99 -3.09 23.57 -3.63
C GLN A 99 -4.28 22.69 -3.25
N THR A 100 -4.24 21.42 -3.64
CA THR A 100 -5.22 20.42 -3.21
C THR A 100 -4.58 19.54 -2.15
N PRO A 101 -4.81 19.78 -0.86
CA PRO A 101 -4.17 19.05 0.21
C PRO A 101 -4.57 17.57 0.18
N VAL A 102 -3.61 16.72 0.51
CA VAL A 102 -3.82 15.27 0.69
C VAL A 102 -3.50 14.92 2.13
N LEU A 103 -4.47 14.33 2.82
CA LEU A 103 -4.28 13.80 4.16
C LEU A 103 -4.18 12.28 4.10
N ILE A 104 -3.11 11.71 4.60
CA ILE A 104 -2.93 10.28 4.79
C ILE A 104 -2.95 9.96 6.28
N VAL A 105 -3.86 9.10 6.71
CA VAL A 105 -3.96 8.58 8.07
C VAL A 105 -3.71 7.08 8.04
N ASP A 106 -2.50 6.67 8.36
CA ASP A 106 -2.13 5.25 8.42
C ASP A 106 -2.51 4.66 9.77
N GLU A 107 -2.97 3.39 9.80
CA GLU A 107 -3.44 2.69 11.00
C GLU A 107 -4.59 3.44 11.72
N ALA A 108 -5.59 3.87 10.98
CA ALA A 108 -6.72 4.67 11.48
C ALA A 108 -7.61 3.96 12.53
N ASP A 109 -7.38 2.68 12.81
CA ASP A 109 -8.05 1.88 13.84
C ASP A 109 -7.45 2.02 15.25
N VAL A 110 -6.27 2.65 15.37
CA VAL A 110 -5.57 2.81 16.66
C VAL A 110 -6.18 3.89 17.58
N PRO A 111 -6.75 5.03 17.08
CA PRO A 111 -7.29 6.07 17.93
C PRO A 111 -8.45 5.62 18.82
N SER A 112 -8.59 6.29 19.97
CA SER A 112 -9.74 6.12 20.84
C SER A 112 -11.06 6.44 20.13
N LYS A 113 -12.17 5.93 20.61
CA LYS A 113 -13.51 6.21 20.05
C LYS A 113 -13.81 7.71 20.01
N ASP A 114 -13.36 8.46 21.02
CA ASP A 114 -13.58 9.92 21.09
C ASP A 114 -12.78 10.65 20.02
N SER A 115 -11.53 10.26 19.78
CA SER A 115 -10.71 10.80 18.68
C SER A 115 -11.31 10.49 17.32
N GLN A 116 -11.92 9.31 17.15
CA GLN A 116 -12.62 8.95 15.92
C GLN A 116 -13.88 9.81 15.69
N LEU A 117 -14.62 10.15 16.74
CA LEU A 117 -15.80 11.03 16.63
C LEU A 117 -15.42 12.43 16.15
N TRP A 118 -14.29 12.95 16.66
CA TRP A 118 -13.78 14.23 16.18
C TRP A 118 -13.37 14.14 14.70
N PHE A 119 -12.73 13.06 14.30
CA PHE A 119 -12.29 12.85 12.92
C PHE A 119 -13.47 12.81 11.93
N ARG A 120 -14.66 12.38 12.36
CA ARG A 120 -15.90 12.48 11.59
C ARG A 120 -16.18 13.91 11.13
N SER A 121 -16.13 14.86 12.07
CA SER A 121 -16.40 16.28 11.76
C SER A 121 -15.34 16.87 10.81
N PHE A 122 -14.09 16.42 10.97
CA PHE A 122 -13.01 16.76 10.07
C PHE A 122 -13.27 16.27 8.64
N ILE A 123 -13.71 15.02 8.46
CA ILE A 123 -14.06 14.48 7.14
C ILE A 123 -15.20 15.29 6.50
N ASP A 124 -16.26 15.58 7.25
CA ASP A 124 -17.40 16.37 6.75
C ASP A 124 -16.96 17.74 6.20
N GLU A 125 -15.99 18.38 6.85
CA GLU A 125 -15.47 19.66 6.42
C GLU A 125 -14.56 19.57 5.18
N TRP A 126 -13.71 18.52 5.13
CA TRP A 126 -12.61 18.47 4.17
C TRP A 126 -12.89 17.63 2.91
N GLN A 127 -13.84 16.70 2.92
CA GLN A 127 -14.08 15.74 1.81
C GLN A 127 -14.34 16.40 0.44
N HIS A 128 -14.77 17.67 0.40
CA HIS A 128 -15.00 18.39 -0.87
C HIS A 128 -13.80 19.23 -1.32
N ARG A 129 -12.80 19.41 -0.46
CA ARG A 129 -11.67 20.33 -0.66
C ARG A 129 -10.32 19.62 -0.67
N ALA A 130 -10.26 18.40 -0.17
CA ALA A 130 -9.06 17.60 0.00
C ALA A 130 -9.31 16.14 -0.36
N LEU A 131 -8.24 15.38 -0.57
CA LEU A 131 -8.30 13.93 -0.54
C LEU A 131 -7.87 13.44 0.84
N VAL A 132 -8.76 12.75 1.54
CA VAL A 132 -8.50 12.13 2.83
C VAL A 132 -8.40 10.62 2.64
N MET A 133 -7.25 10.05 2.89
CA MET A 133 -7.01 8.61 2.72
C MET A 133 -6.68 7.96 4.06
N LEU A 134 -7.46 6.98 4.44
CA LEU A 134 -7.31 6.19 5.65
C LEU A 134 -6.85 4.79 5.29
N THR A 135 -5.98 4.21 6.10
CA THR A 135 -5.68 2.78 6.02
C THR A 135 -5.96 2.09 7.34
N THR A 136 -6.40 0.85 7.30
CA THR A 136 -6.57 0.01 8.48
C THR A 136 -6.40 -1.46 8.15
N ASN A 137 -5.98 -2.26 9.13
CA ASN A 137 -6.00 -3.71 9.03
C ASN A 137 -7.32 -4.30 9.57
N TYR A 138 -8.04 -3.54 10.39
CA TYR A 138 -9.26 -3.98 11.08
C TYR A 138 -10.40 -2.97 10.89
N ILE A 139 -11.16 -3.12 9.82
CA ILE A 139 -12.30 -2.22 9.52
C ILE A 139 -13.34 -2.18 10.65
N GLY A 140 -13.48 -3.28 11.42
CA GLY A 140 -14.39 -3.36 12.57
C GLY A 140 -14.04 -2.39 13.70
N ASN A 141 -12.78 -1.94 13.78
CA ASN A 141 -12.33 -0.99 14.79
C ASN A 141 -12.58 0.47 14.37
N ILE A 142 -12.94 0.72 13.11
CA ILE A 142 -13.31 2.04 12.62
C ILE A 142 -14.79 2.30 12.93
N ASN A 143 -15.07 3.47 13.52
CA ASN A 143 -16.43 3.88 13.83
C ASN A 143 -17.30 3.89 12.56
N GLY A 144 -18.53 3.34 12.67
CA GLY A 144 -19.48 3.30 11.56
C GLY A 144 -19.70 4.66 10.90
N SER A 145 -19.77 5.72 11.71
CA SER A 145 -19.97 7.08 11.19
C SER A 145 -18.82 7.61 10.32
N ILE A 146 -17.60 7.08 10.48
CA ILE A 146 -16.46 7.36 9.57
C ILE A 146 -16.60 6.52 8.31
N ARG A 147 -16.92 5.22 8.47
CA ARG A 147 -17.09 4.32 7.32
C ARG A 147 -18.17 4.80 6.35
N ASP A 148 -19.27 5.32 6.87
CA ASP A 148 -20.39 5.86 6.07
C ASP A 148 -20.00 7.10 5.22
N ARG A 149 -18.89 7.75 5.56
CA ARG A 149 -18.36 8.93 4.88
C ARG A 149 -17.24 8.65 3.90
N CYS A 150 -16.74 7.42 3.91
CA CYS A 150 -15.60 7.01 3.10
C CYS A 150 -16.01 6.01 2.03
N ALA A 151 -15.39 6.09 0.87
CA ALA A 151 -15.37 5.00 -0.08
C ALA A 151 -14.50 3.88 0.53
N CYS A 152 -15.14 2.82 1.05
CA CYS A 152 -14.46 1.71 1.70
C CYS A 152 -14.05 0.67 0.66
N MET A 153 -12.76 0.37 0.55
CA MET A 153 -12.21 -0.58 -0.41
C MET A 153 -11.37 -1.64 0.29
N GLU A 154 -11.67 -2.91 0.06
CA GLU A 154 -10.90 -4.03 0.60
C GLU A 154 -9.72 -4.36 -0.30
N ILE A 155 -8.52 -4.25 0.24
CA ILE A 155 -7.29 -4.64 -0.45
C ILE A 155 -6.92 -6.06 -0.02
N ARG A 156 -7.20 -7.02 -0.89
CA ARG A 156 -6.95 -8.44 -0.64
C ARG A 156 -5.52 -8.84 -0.98
N GLY A 157 -5.06 -9.92 -0.35
CA GLY A 157 -3.84 -10.61 -0.75
C GLY A 157 -3.98 -11.32 -2.09
N PHE A 158 -2.89 -11.87 -2.58
CA PHE A 158 -2.80 -12.51 -3.90
C PHE A 158 -3.03 -14.02 -3.81
N THR A 159 -3.77 -14.58 -4.74
CA THR A 159 -3.76 -16.02 -4.94
C THR A 159 -2.38 -16.50 -5.44
N PRO A 160 -2.01 -17.79 -5.29
CA PRO A 160 -0.73 -18.30 -5.80
C PRO A 160 -0.49 -17.99 -7.29
N ALA A 161 -1.52 -18.13 -8.12
CA ALA A 161 -1.43 -17.82 -9.55
C ALA A 161 -1.17 -16.33 -9.82
N GLN A 162 -1.84 -15.44 -9.07
CA GLN A 162 -1.61 -14.00 -9.16
C GLN A 162 -0.22 -13.62 -8.65
N ALA A 163 0.22 -14.21 -7.53
CA ALA A 163 1.56 -14.02 -6.98
C ALA A 163 2.64 -14.46 -7.96
N ALA A 164 2.45 -15.61 -8.62
CA ALA A 164 3.37 -16.10 -9.66
C ALA A 164 3.49 -15.09 -10.81
N SER A 165 2.37 -14.53 -11.27
CA SER A 165 2.39 -13.50 -12.32
C SER A 165 3.17 -12.26 -11.93
N VAL A 166 3.03 -11.81 -10.67
CA VAL A 166 3.77 -10.65 -10.14
C VAL A 166 5.27 -10.97 -10.05
N ILE A 167 5.64 -12.13 -9.50
CA ILE A 167 7.03 -12.56 -9.35
C ILE A 167 7.71 -12.69 -10.71
N VAL A 168 7.08 -13.33 -11.67
CA VAL A 168 7.62 -13.48 -13.04
C VAL A 168 7.86 -12.11 -13.65
N ALA A 169 6.90 -11.18 -13.57
CA ALA A 169 7.03 -9.83 -14.11
C ALA A 169 8.17 -9.03 -13.46
N VAL A 170 8.42 -9.23 -12.16
CA VAL A 170 9.54 -8.59 -11.45
C VAL A 170 10.88 -9.19 -11.89
N LEU A 171 10.97 -10.52 -11.98
CA LEU A 171 12.20 -11.23 -12.34
C LEU A 171 12.59 -11.00 -13.82
N GLU A 172 11.61 -10.87 -14.71
CA GLU A 172 11.85 -10.55 -16.12
C GLU A 172 12.52 -9.18 -16.30
N LYS A 173 12.22 -8.20 -15.46
CA LYS A 173 12.90 -6.89 -15.45
C LYS A 173 14.41 -7.03 -15.18
N ASP A 174 14.79 -8.04 -14.40
CA ASP A 174 16.18 -8.37 -14.09
C ASP A 174 16.78 -9.43 -15.02
N ASN A 175 16.13 -9.68 -16.19
CA ASN A 175 16.53 -10.66 -17.18
C ASN A 175 16.56 -12.12 -16.68
N LEU A 176 15.84 -12.44 -15.62
CA LEU A 176 15.68 -13.81 -15.13
C LEU A 176 14.37 -14.41 -15.68
N ARG A 177 14.50 -15.47 -16.46
CA ARG A 177 13.36 -16.21 -17.04
C ARG A 177 13.07 -17.44 -16.21
N ILE A 178 11.87 -17.53 -15.65
CA ILE A 178 11.42 -18.64 -14.81
C ILE A 178 10.02 -19.05 -15.23
N SER A 179 9.74 -20.35 -15.12
CA SER A 179 8.41 -20.90 -15.40
C SER A 179 7.40 -20.43 -14.35
N ALA A 180 6.30 -19.82 -14.81
CA ALA A 180 5.19 -19.39 -13.94
C ALA A 180 4.62 -20.57 -13.13
N GLN A 181 4.57 -21.79 -13.68
CA GLN A 181 4.09 -22.97 -12.96
C GLN A 181 4.96 -23.34 -11.76
N LEU A 182 6.29 -23.26 -11.89
CA LEU A 182 7.20 -23.51 -10.77
C LEU A 182 7.05 -22.45 -9.68
N VAL A 183 6.90 -21.20 -10.06
CA VAL A 183 6.67 -20.10 -9.11
C VAL A 183 5.33 -20.27 -8.40
N GLU A 184 4.28 -20.66 -9.10
CA GLU A 184 2.95 -20.92 -8.53
C GLU A 184 2.98 -22.06 -7.51
N GLN A 185 3.68 -23.15 -7.83
CA GLN A 185 3.88 -24.26 -6.89
C GLN A 185 4.60 -23.81 -5.61
N GLN A 186 5.66 -23.02 -5.74
CA GLN A 186 6.37 -22.47 -4.58
C GLN A 186 5.49 -21.50 -3.79
N ALA A 187 4.72 -20.65 -4.46
CA ALA A 187 3.77 -19.74 -3.82
C ALA A 187 2.67 -20.51 -3.05
N THR A 188 2.22 -21.63 -3.58
CA THR A 188 1.24 -22.50 -2.91
C THR A 188 1.80 -23.12 -1.63
N LEU A 189 3.09 -23.46 -1.60
CA LEU A 189 3.76 -24.00 -0.41
C LEU A 189 3.94 -22.96 0.71
N GLU A 190 3.94 -21.69 0.39
CA GLU A 190 4.02 -20.61 1.39
C GLU A 190 2.67 -20.30 2.05
N LEU A 191 1.56 -20.83 1.53
CA LEU A 191 0.26 -20.69 2.20
C LEU A 191 0.24 -21.53 3.48
N THR A 192 -0.19 -20.91 4.57
CA THR A 192 -0.47 -21.63 5.81
C THR A 192 -1.87 -22.26 5.74
N SER A 193 -2.17 -23.19 6.63
CA SER A 193 -3.49 -23.82 6.69
C SER A 193 -4.65 -22.86 6.96
N SER A 194 -4.37 -21.65 7.44
CA SER A 194 -5.33 -20.59 7.73
C SER A 194 -5.44 -19.54 6.62
N ASP A 195 -4.45 -19.45 5.73
CA ASP A 195 -4.36 -18.36 4.76
C ASP A 195 -4.70 -18.84 3.35
N SER A 196 -5.67 -18.19 2.72
CA SER A 196 -6.03 -18.44 1.32
C SER A 196 -5.29 -17.55 0.33
N THR A 197 -4.55 -16.53 0.81
CA THR A 197 -3.88 -15.52 -0.01
C THR A 197 -2.50 -15.16 0.54
N LEU A 198 -1.64 -14.67 -0.34
CA LEU A 198 -0.27 -14.26 -0.05
C LEU A 198 -0.17 -12.74 0.10
N SER A 199 0.62 -12.29 1.07
CA SER A 199 0.96 -10.89 1.24
C SER A 199 2.07 -10.45 0.28
N LEU A 200 2.18 -9.16 -0.02
CA LEU A 200 3.30 -8.61 -0.82
C LEU A 200 4.66 -8.86 -0.16
N ARG A 201 4.72 -8.94 1.18
CA ARG A 201 5.96 -9.30 1.89
C ARG A 201 6.37 -10.74 1.60
N THR A 202 5.43 -11.66 1.58
CA THR A 202 5.69 -13.08 1.24
C THR A 202 6.11 -13.20 -0.22
N ILE A 203 5.42 -12.50 -1.12
CA ILE A 203 5.79 -12.43 -2.55
C ILE A 203 7.21 -11.90 -2.72
N GLY A 204 7.59 -10.84 -1.98
CA GLY A 204 8.94 -10.28 -2.02
C GLY A 204 10.01 -11.28 -1.58
N ARG A 205 9.78 -11.98 -0.46
CA ARG A 205 10.71 -13.03 0.01
C ARG A 205 10.87 -14.18 -0.98
N LEU A 206 9.78 -14.60 -1.63
CA LEU A 206 9.82 -15.61 -2.68
C LEU A 206 10.62 -15.14 -3.90
N CYS A 207 10.38 -13.90 -4.33
CA CYS A 207 11.09 -13.29 -5.45
C CYS A 207 12.61 -13.29 -5.20
N ASP A 208 13.05 -12.82 -4.01
CA ASP A 208 14.46 -12.79 -3.64
C ASP A 208 15.07 -14.19 -3.55
N LYS A 209 14.35 -15.16 -2.98
CA LYS A 209 14.77 -16.56 -2.89
C LYS A 209 14.99 -17.16 -4.27
N ILE A 210 14.03 -17.01 -5.18
CA ILE A 210 14.11 -17.53 -6.55
C ILE A 210 15.27 -16.88 -7.32
N ALA A 211 15.46 -15.57 -7.18
CA ALA A 211 16.56 -14.85 -7.81
C ALA A 211 17.92 -15.38 -7.35
N LEU A 212 18.08 -15.63 -6.04
CA LEU A 212 19.31 -16.19 -5.47
C LEU A 212 19.60 -17.61 -5.97
N ASP A 213 18.59 -18.47 -6.04
CA ASP A 213 18.75 -19.85 -6.50
C ASP A 213 19.10 -19.89 -7.99
N SER A 214 18.52 -19.02 -8.80
CA SER A 214 18.88 -18.89 -10.23
C SER A 214 20.33 -18.44 -10.42
N GLN A 215 20.86 -17.56 -9.58
CA GLN A 215 22.26 -17.14 -9.64
C GLN A 215 23.24 -18.25 -9.26
N LYS A 216 22.88 -19.11 -8.29
CA LYS A 216 23.69 -20.28 -7.90
C LYS A 216 23.80 -21.32 -9.03
N CYS A 217 22.70 -21.54 -9.77
CA CYS A 217 22.71 -22.47 -10.91
C CYS A 217 23.57 -21.97 -12.08
N ASN A 218 23.73 -20.66 -12.23
CA ASN A 218 24.52 -20.05 -13.32
C ASN A 218 26.01 -19.83 -12.94
N SER A 219 26.41 -20.04 -11.68
CA SER A 219 27.82 -20.00 -11.31
C SER A 219 28.52 -21.25 -11.80
N PRO A 220 29.67 -21.17 -12.52
CA PRO A 220 30.41 -22.34 -12.95
C PRO A 220 30.83 -23.13 -11.72
N GLN A 221 30.44 -24.42 -11.66
CA GLN A 221 30.94 -25.33 -10.63
C GLN A 221 32.46 -25.31 -10.65
N PRO A 222 33.16 -25.16 -9.50
CA PRO A 222 34.59 -25.30 -9.48
C PRO A 222 34.92 -26.70 -9.97
N ALA A 223 35.72 -26.77 -11.04
CA ALA A 223 36.19 -28.03 -11.59
C ALA A 223 36.84 -28.83 -10.45
N LEU A 224 36.26 -30.00 -10.13
CA LEU A 224 36.87 -30.98 -9.24
C LEU A 224 38.26 -31.30 -9.81
N LYS A 225 39.30 -30.77 -9.21
CA LYS A 225 40.66 -31.22 -9.45
C LYS A 225 40.77 -32.61 -8.80
N LEU A 226 40.72 -33.64 -9.62
CA LEU A 226 41.18 -34.99 -9.21
C LEU A 226 42.68 -34.87 -8.90
N VAL A 227 43.04 -35.14 -7.65
CA VAL A 227 44.41 -35.38 -7.22
C VAL A 227 44.68 -36.88 -7.31
#